data_0fa657b32a2f5835689003216772eb73
#
_entry.id   0fa657b32a2f5835689003216772eb73
#
_cell.length_a   1.000
_cell.length_b   1.000
_cell.length_c   1.000
_cell.angle_alpha   90.00
_cell.angle_beta   90.00
_cell.angle_gamma   90.00
#
_symmetry.space_group_name_H-M   'P 1'
#
loop_
_entity.id
_entity.type
_entity.pdbx_description
1 polymer ?
#
loop_
_entity_poly.entity_id
_entity_poly.type
_entity_poly.pdbx_seq_one_letter_code
_entity_poly.pdbx_strand_id
1 'polypeptide(L)'
;MSNNKVLVLYAHPSPGRSEVNQHLFNTAKKVEGVTVVDLYYEYPTYQINIDKEQQRLLEHDVIIFQFPLYWYSTPAILKEWQDLVLEYGFAYGNEGNALHGKKFFCSLSAGGKAEAYQTDGYNHYTIRELLYPLEQMASLTGMDYLAPFALFGARTAQEDGRVTTHVENWTKLLKALVKDQIDYEQARKVEKLNHYVDTLAKEVQL
;
A
#
# COMPACT_ATOMS: atom_id res chain seq x y z
N MET A 1 18.84 12.22 -11.79
CA MET A 1 17.60 11.45 -11.83
C MET A 1 16.61 12.17 -10.92
N SER A 2 15.38 12.42 -11.35
CA SER A 2 14.36 13.02 -10.47
C SER A 2 13.92 11.98 -9.44
N ASN A 3 13.77 12.40 -8.19
CA ASN A 3 13.23 11.52 -7.16
C ASN A 3 11.71 11.37 -7.38
N ASN A 4 11.18 10.14 -7.21
CA ASN A 4 9.73 9.92 -7.19
C ASN A 4 9.12 10.56 -5.94
N LYS A 5 7.90 11.05 -6.09
CA LYS A 5 7.03 11.45 -4.97
C LYS A 5 6.12 10.28 -4.61
N VAL A 6 6.13 9.89 -3.35
CA VAL A 6 5.37 8.73 -2.85
C VAL A 6 4.21 9.21 -1.98
N LEU A 7 2.99 8.77 -2.29
CA LEU A 7 1.77 9.02 -1.51
C LEU A 7 1.38 7.75 -0.76
N VAL A 8 1.24 7.84 0.56
CA VAL A 8 0.69 6.79 1.41
C VAL A 8 -0.69 7.22 1.91
N LEU A 9 -1.74 6.57 1.45
CA LEU A 9 -3.10 6.72 1.96
C LEU A 9 -3.31 5.69 3.08
N TYR A 10 -3.25 6.17 4.30
CA TYR A 10 -3.40 5.37 5.50
C TYR A 10 -4.87 5.31 5.92
N ALA A 11 -5.40 4.10 6.10
CA ALA A 11 -6.77 3.87 6.51
C ALA A 11 -6.84 2.84 7.64
N HIS A 12 -6.87 3.29 8.89
CA HIS A 12 -7.05 2.42 10.06
C HIS A 12 -8.15 2.96 10.97
N PRO A 13 -9.30 2.26 11.13
CA PRO A 13 -10.47 2.78 11.85
C PRO A 13 -10.24 2.94 13.37
N SER A 14 -9.20 2.31 13.91
CA SER A 14 -8.80 2.37 15.32
C SER A 14 -7.28 2.45 15.44
N PRO A 15 -6.63 3.56 15.07
CA PRO A 15 -5.16 3.62 15.02
C PRO A 15 -4.51 3.35 16.37
N GLY A 16 -5.13 3.76 17.48
CA GLY A 16 -4.63 3.49 18.84
C GLY A 16 -4.63 2.01 19.26
N ARG A 17 -5.27 1.13 18.46
CA ARG A 17 -5.25 -0.33 18.65
C ARG A 17 -4.42 -1.04 17.59
N SER A 18 -3.74 -0.30 16.73
CA SER A 18 -2.93 -0.86 15.66
C SER A 18 -1.56 -1.27 16.17
N GLU A 19 -1.26 -2.55 16.14
CA GLU A 19 0.02 -3.12 16.54
C GLU A 19 1.08 -3.05 15.42
N VAL A 20 0.66 -2.83 14.18
CA VAL A 20 1.53 -2.83 12.98
C VAL A 20 1.40 -1.53 12.21
N ASN A 21 0.21 -1.23 11.68
CA ASN A 21 0.02 -0.15 10.71
C ASN A 21 0.36 1.24 11.28
N GLN A 22 0.17 1.47 12.59
CA GLN A 22 0.54 2.73 13.24
C GLN A 22 2.06 2.94 13.25
N HIS A 23 2.85 1.87 13.43
CA HIS A 23 4.31 1.95 13.36
C HIS A 23 4.79 2.28 11.95
N LEU A 24 4.21 1.63 10.92
CA LEU A 24 4.51 1.93 9.52
C LEU A 24 4.13 3.37 9.16
N PHE A 25 2.93 3.83 9.55
CA PHE A 25 2.47 5.21 9.37
C PHE A 25 3.43 6.23 9.96
N ASN A 26 3.81 6.06 11.23
CA ASN A 26 4.72 6.97 11.92
C ASN A 26 6.13 6.98 11.31
N THR A 27 6.54 5.85 10.75
CA THR A 27 7.84 5.71 10.07
C THR A 27 7.81 6.37 8.70
N ALA A 28 6.77 6.15 7.92
CA ALA A 28 6.61 6.77 6.59
C ALA A 28 6.66 8.30 6.65
N LYS A 29 6.06 8.91 7.67
CA LYS A 29 6.10 10.38 7.89
C LYS A 29 7.52 10.95 8.08
N LYS A 30 8.50 10.11 8.39
CA LYS A 30 9.90 10.53 8.60
C LYS A 30 10.77 10.38 7.35
N VAL A 31 10.24 9.78 6.30
CA VAL A 31 10.97 9.57 5.04
C VAL A 31 10.74 10.77 4.13
N GLU A 32 11.81 11.49 3.79
CA GLU A 32 11.76 12.59 2.83
C GLU A 32 11.27 12.10 1.47
N GLY A 33 10.40 12.87 0.80
CA GLY A 33 9.78 12.50 -0.47
C GLY A 33 8.52 11.63 -0.32
N VAL A 34 8.09 11.32 0.91
CA VAL A 34 6.86 10.59 1.21
C VAL A 34 5.81 11.51 1.83
N THR A 35 4.66 11.60 1.20
CA THR A 35 3.45 12.24 1.73
C THR A 35 2.57 11.18 2.37
N VAL A 36 2.14 11.37 3.61
CA VAL A 36 1.27 10.43 4.32
C VAL A 36 -0.02 11.10 4.72
N VAL A 37 -1.15 10.52 4.34
CA VAL A 37 -2.50 11.01 4.64
C VAL A 37 -3.25 9.97 5.46
N ASP A 38 -3.67 10.34 6.67
CA ASP A 38 -4.60 9.54 7.47
C ASP A 38 -6.03 9.89 7.05
N LEU A 39 -6.67 9.00 6.30
CA LEU A 39 -7.99 9.24 5.74
C LEU A 39 -9.07 9.40 6.82
N TYR A 40 -8.99 8.64 7.92
CA TYR A 40 -9.95 8.78 9.03
C TYR A 40 -9.77 10.09 9.80
N TYR A 41 -8.55 10.59 9.91
CA TYR A 41 -8.29 11.89 10.53
C TYR A 41 -8.69 13.05 9.61
N GLU A 42 -8.37 12.95 8.32
CA GLU A 42 -8.66 13.96 7.30
C GLU A 42 -10.18 14.10 7.04
N TYR A 43 -10.90 12.96 7.04
CA TYR A 43 -12.33 12.86 6.70
C TYR A 43 -13.14 12.14 7.78
N PRO A 44 -13.25 12.68 9.00
CA PRO A 44 -13.93 12.00 10.11
C PRO A 44 -15.43 11.80 9.89
N THR A 45 -16.02 12.54 8.95
CA THR A 45 -17.44 12.44 8.56
C THR A 45 -17.63 11.76 7.20
N TYR A 46 -16.58 11.20 6.60
CA TYR A 46 -16.57 10.60 5.28
C TYR A 46 -16.88 11.58 4.12
N GLN A 47 -16.88 12.87 4.39
CA GLN A 47 -17.02 13.91 3.35
C GLN A 47 -15.68 14.15 2.65
N ILE A 48 -15.33 13.26 1.74
CA ILE A 48 -14.06 13.30 1.03
C ILE A 48 -14.06 14.47 0.04
N ASN A 49 -12.99 15.28 0.09
CA ASN A 49 -12.78 16.35 -0.86
C ASN A 49 -12.11 15.78 -2.12
N ILE A 50 -12.93 15.52 -3.14
CA ILE A 50 -12.53 14.86 -4.39
C ILE A 50 -11.42 15.64 -5.09
N ASP A 51 -11.57 16.94 -5.30
CA ASP A 51 -10.59 17.77 -6.00
C ASP A 51 -9.22 17.74 -5.31
N LYS A 52 -9.22 17.79 -3.97
CA LYS A 52 -8.00 17.73 -3.17
C LYS A 52 -7.29 16.39 -3.30
N GLU A 53 -8.05 15.29 -3.30
CA GLU A 53 -7.48 13.95 -3.44
C GLU A 53 -7.00 13.68 -4.86
N GLN A 54 -7.72 14.14 -5.88
CA GLN A 54 -7.28 14.06 -7.27
C GLN A 54 -5.99 14.87 -7.49
N GLN A 55 -5.89 16.07 -6.92
CA GLN A 55 -4.66 16.87 -6.97
C GLN A 55 -3.48 16.14 -6.29
N ARG A 56 -3.71 15.48 -5.15
CA ARG A 56 -2.69 14.62 -4.51
C ARG A 56 -2.23 13.50 -5.44
N LEU A 57 -3.17 12.83 -6.11
CA LEU A 57 -2.83 11.78 -7.07
C LEU A 57 -2.00 12.31 -8.23
N LEU A 58 -2.31 13.50 -8.76
CA LEU A 58 -1.53 14.12 -9.84
C LEU A 58 -0.10 14.44 -9.43
N GLU A 59 0.12 14.85 -8.19
CA GLU A 59 1.41 15.29 -7.67
C GLU A 59 2.39 14.15 -7.31
N HIS A 60 1.92 12.89 -7.29
CA HIS A 60 2.70 11.74 -6.86
C HIS A 60 2.86 10.69 -7.96
N ASP A 61 3.99 10.00 -7.96
CA ASP A 61 4.37 8.98 -8.93
C ASP A 61 4.05 7.55 -8.45
N VAL A 62 4.06 7.36 -7.12
CA VAL A 62 3.80 6.09 -6.45
C VAL A 62 2.66 6.27 -5.45
N ILE A 63 1.64 5.45 -5.56
CA ILE A 63 0.45 5.46 -4.70
C ILE A 63 0.43 4.18 -3.87
N ILE A 64 0.28 4.31 -2.55
CA ILE A 64 0.27 3.17 -1.63
C ILE A 64 -0.98 3.23 -0.77
N PHE A 65 -1.79 2.16 -0.79
CA PHE A 65 -2.85 1.99 0.18
C PHE A 65 -2.30 1.24 1.40
N GLN A 66 -2.33 1.87 2.58
CA GLN A 66 -1.85 1.27 3.82
C GLN A 66 -3.02 1.02 4.78
N PHE A 67 -3.32 -0.27 5.06
CA PHE A 67 -4.51 -0.64 5.81
C PHE A 67 -4.41 -2.02 6.49
N PRO A 68 -5.22 -2.29 7.54
CA PRO A 68 -5.45 -3.65 8.03
C PRO A 68 -6.45 -4.37 7.11
N LEU A 69 -6.14 -5.64 6.77
CA LEU A 69 -7.06 -6.47 5.98
C LEU A 69 -8.23 -6.93 6.86
N TYR A 70 -9.29 -6.16 6.87
CA TYR A 70 -10.51 -6.48 7.63
C TYR A 70 -11.53 -7.15 6.74
N TRP A 71 -11.98 -8.33 7.16
CA TRP A 71 -12.95 -9.13 6.43
C TRP A 71 -12.56 -9.30 4.95
N TYR A 72 -11.24 -9.57 4.75
CA TYR A 72 -10.63 -9.82 3.43
C TYR A 72 -10.68 -8.62 2.47
N SER A 73 -10.89 -7.40 2.98
CA SER A 73 -11.02 -6.18 2.19
C SER A 73 -10.41 -4.97 2.88
N THR A 74 -10.60 -3.79 2.28
CA THR A 74 -10.18 -2.51 2.83
C THR A 74 -11.13 -2.01 3.91
N PRO A 75 -10.68 -1.14 4.85
CA PRO A 75 -11.56 -0.36 5.69
C PRO A 75 -12.51 0.53 4.87
N ALA A 76 -13.70 0.80 5.43
CA ALA A 76 -14.81 1.45 4.70
C ALA A 76 -14.40 2.78 4.05
N ILE A 77 -13.67 3.64 4.76
CA ILE A 77 -13.27 4.95 4.23
C ILE A 77 -12.38 4.83 2.98
N LEU A 78 -11.57 3.79 2.88
CA LEU A 78 -10.72 3.58 1.71
C LEU A 78 -11.54 3.12 0.49
N LYS A 79 -12.63 2.39 0.73
CA LYS A 79 -13.58 2.06 -0.35
C LYS A 79 -14.36 3.28 -0.80
N GLU A 80 -14.87 4.08 0.15
CA GLU A 80 -15.54 5.36 -0.15
C GLU A 80 -14.61 6.30 -0.93
N TRP A 81 -13.33 6.37 -0.52
CA TRP A 81 -12.33 7.17 -1.24
C TRP A 81 -12.17 6.70 -2.69
N GLN A 82 -12.09 5.38 -2.94
CA GLN A 82 -11.98 4.83 -4.30
C GLN A 82 -13.20 5.19 -5.15
N ASP A 83 -14.40 5.05 -4.59
CA ASP A 83 -15.67 5.28 -5.31
C ASP A 83 -15.86 6.74 -5.69
N LEU A 84 -15.40 7.67 -4.85
CA LEU A 84 -15.58 9.09 -5.08
C LEU A 84 -14.44 9.74 -5.88
N VAL A 85 -13.18 9.36 -5.60
CA VAL A 85 -12.01 10.05 -6.17
C VAL A 85 -11.64 9.53 -7.56
N LEU A 86 -11.85 8.23 -7.81
CA LEU A 86 -11.51 7.61 -9.10
C LEU A 86 -12.64 7.75 -10.12
N GLU A 87 -12.97 8.99 -10.47
CA GLU A 87 -14.08 9.33 -11.35
C GLU A 87 -13.81 9.02 -12.81
N TYR A 88 -14.92 8.86 -13.57
CA TYR A 88 -14.90 8.84 -15.02
C TYR A 88 -14.37 10.17 -15.57
N GLY A 89 -13.49 10.11 -16.57
CA GLY A 89 -12.85 11.30 -17.15
C GLY A 89 -11.61 11.80 -16.39
N PHE A 90 -11.38 11.30 -15.19
CA PHE A 90 -10.15 11.51 -14.43
C PHE A 90 -9.30 10.24 -14.39
N ALA A 91 -9.80 9.19 -13.74
CA ALA A 91 -9.05 7.95 -13.50
C ALA A 91 -9.26 6.90 -14.60
N TYR A 92 -10.37 6.91 -15.29
CA TYR A 92 -10.71 5.95 -16.35
C TYR A 92 -11.70 6.55 -17.36
N GLY A 93 -11.97 5.79 -18.42
CA GLY A 93 -12.93 6.17 -19.48
C GLY A 93 -12.31 7.12 -20.51
N ASN A 94 -13.17 7.83 -21.24
CA ASN A 94 -12.72 8.76 -22.26
C ASN A 94 -11.95 9.92 -21.62
N GLU A 95 -10.70 10.15 -22.04
CA GLU A 95 -9.78 11.17 -21.49
C GLU A 95 -9.29 10.90 -20.05
N GLY A 96 -9.82 9.89 -19.32
CA GLY A 96 -9.44 9.53 -17.96
C GLY A 96 -8.11 8.78 -17.88
N ASN A 97 -6.98 9.47 -18.00
CA ASN A 97 -5.63 8.91 -18.04
C ASN A 97 -4.69 9.48 -16.97
N ALA A 98 -5.23 10.20 -16.00
CA ALA A 98 -4.45 10.91 -14.98
C ALA A 98 -3.51 10.01 -14.13
N LEU A 99 -3.81 8.71 -14.06
CA LEU A 99 -3.07 7.74 -13.25
C LEU A 99 -2.18 6.80 -14.08
N HIS A 100 -2.19 6.92 -15.40
CA HIS A 100 -1.42 6.04 -16.29
C HIS A 100 0.07 6.04 -15.95
N GLY A 101 0.63 4.84 -15.79
CA GLY A 101 2.05 4.62 -15.51
C GLY A 101 2.49 4.88 -14.07
N LYS A 102 1.63 5.43 -13.20
CA LYS A 102 1.92 5.54 -11.77
C LYS A 102 2.01 4.16 -11.14
N LYS A 103 2.88 4.00 -10.14
CA LYS A 103 3.04 2.73 -9.43
C LYS A 103 2.01 2.63 -8.31
N PHE A 104 1.41 1.45 -8.15
CA PHE A 104 0.43 1.21 -7.12
C PHE A 104 0.66 -0.12 -6.40
N PHE A 105 0.58 -0.13 -5.08
CA PHE A 105 0.53 -1.36 -4.29
C PHE A 105 -0.15 -1.16 -2.93
N CYS A 106 -0.44 -2.30 -2.28
CA CYS A 106 -1.02 -2.33 -0.95
C CYS A 106 0.03 -2.67 0.10
N SER A 107 0.13 -1.84 1.15
CA SER A 107 0.84 -2.14 2.39
C SER A 107 -0.18 -2.56 3.44
N LEU A 108 -0.17 -3.82 3.87
CA LEU A 108 -1.24 -4.32 4.72
C LEU A 108 -0.76 -5.20 5.87
N SER A 109 -1.58 -5.29 6.91
CA SER A 109 -1.46 -6.30 7.96
C SER A 109 -2.66 -7.21 7.99
N ALA A 110 -2.45 -8.49 8.28
CA ALA A 110 -3.50 -9.49 8.44
C ALA A 110 -3.37 -10.21 9.78
N GLY A 111 -4.51 -10.46 10.45
CA GLY A 111 -4.54 -11.12 11.77
C GLY A 111 -4.19 -12.60 11.70
N GLY A 112 -4.52 -13.30 10.60
CA GLY A 112 -4.17 -14.70 10.37
C GLY A 112 -2.68 -14.88 10.04
N LYS A 113 -2.14 -16.06 10.31
CA LYS A 113 -0.76 -16.43 9.93
C LYS A 113 -0.64 -16.59 8.42
N ALA A 114 0.60 -16.55 7.90
CA ALA A 114 0.86 -16.64 6.45
C ALA A 114 0.31 -17.93 5.82
N GLU A 115 0.38 -19.04 6.55
CA GLU A 115 -0.10 -20.36 6.09
C GLU A 115 -1.62 -20.37 5.85
N ALA A 116 -2.38 -19.46 6.49
CA ALA A 116 -3.81 -19.35 6.25
C ALA A 116 -4.14 -18.73 4.89
N TYR A 117 -3.21 -17.95 4.30
CA TYR A 117 -3.39 -17.25 3.02
C TYR A 117 -2.70 -18.00 1.88
N GLN A 118 -3.02 -19.27 1.77
CA GLN A 118 -2.60 -20.19 0.71
C GLN A 118 -3.83 -20.90 0.12
N THR A 119 -3.73 -21.42 -1.10
CA THR A 119 -4.85 -22.09 -1.75
C THR A 119 -5.34 -23.31 -0.96
N ASP A 120 -4.42 -24.01 -0.31
CA ASP A 120 -4.69 -25.15 0.59
C ASP A 120 -4.79 -24.75 2.07
N GLY A 121 -4.64 -23.46 2.38
CA GLY A 121 -4.76 -22.91 3.72
C GLY A 121 -6.22 -22.67 4.16
N TYR A 122 -6.40 -22.26 5.42
CA TYR A 122 -7.71 -22.04 6.03
C TYR A 122 -8.60 -21.05 5.25
N ASN A 123 -8.00 -20.01 4.64
CA ASN A 123 -8.74 -19.00 3.87
C ASN A 123 -8.99 -19.41 2.42
N HIS A 124 -8.38 -20.48 1.92
CA HIS A 124 -8.52 -21.00 0.54
C HIS A 124 -8.06 -20.05 -0.58
N TYR A 125 -7.59 -18.87 -0.24
CA TYR A 125 -7.10 -17.85 -1.18
C TYR A 125 -5.76 -17.28 -0.70
N THR A 126 -4.88 -17.02 -1.65
CA THR A 126 -3.65 -16.27 -1.40
C THR A 126 -3.96 -14.80 -1.12
N ILE A 127 -3.02 -14.08 -0.53
CA ILE A 127 -3.20 -12.63 -0.34
C ILE A 127 -3.38 -11.90 -1.68
N ARG A 128 -2.71 -12.32 -2.74
CA ARG A 128 -2.86 -11.70 -4.06
C ARG A 128 -4.26 -11.89 -4.63
N GLU A 129 -4.83 -13.07 -4.50
CA GLU A 129 -6.21 -13.35 -4.94
C GLU A 129 -7.24 -12.51 -4.18
N LEU A 130 -7.05 -12.32 -2.87
CA LEU A 130 -7.92 -11.44 -2.07
C LEU A 130 -7.80 -9.96 -2.46
N LEU A 131 -6.70 -9.56 -3.10
CA LEU A 131 -6.47 -8.21 -3.58
C LEU A 131 -6.86 -8.00 -5.06
N TYR A 132 -7.41 -8.99 -5.77
CA TYR A 132 -7.84 -8.86 -7.17
C TYR A 132 -8.76 -7.64 -7.44
N PRO A 133 -9.68 -7.23 -6.57
CA PRO A 133 -10.46 -6.00 -6.81
C PRO A 133 -9.58 -4.75 -6.91
N LEU A 134 -8.50 -4.67 -6.14
CA LEU A 134 -7.56 -3.55 -6.17
C LEU A 134 -6.58 -3.64 -7.35
N GLU A 135 -6.17 -4.85 -7.72
CA GLU A 135 -5.40 -5.10 -8.94
C GLU A 135 -6.23 -4.73 -10.18
N GLN A 136 -7.52 -5.09 -10.21
CA GLN A 136 -8.44 -4.73 -11.30
C GLN A 136 -8.66 -3.21 -11.36
N MET A 137 -8.79 -2.53 -10.22
CA MET A 137 -8.86 -1.07 -10.13
C MET A 137 -7.59 -0.44 -10.74
N ALA A 138 -6.40 -0.91 -10.37
CA ALA A 138 -5.15 -0.43 -10.93
C ALA A 138 -5.06 -0.65 -12.45
N SER A 139 -5.49 -1.83 -12.92
CA SER A 139 -5.54 -2.15 -14.35
C SER A 139 -6.47 -1.21 -15.11
N LEU A 140 -7.68 -0.96 -14.62
CA LEU A 140 -8.65 -0.07 -15.25
C LEU A 140 -8.15 1.38 -15.33
N THR A 141 -7.44 1.83 -14.30
CA THR A 141 -6.92 3.21 -14.20
C THR A 141 -5.53 3.36 -14.83
N GLY A 142 -4.98 2.32 -15.45
CA GLY A 142 -3.68 2.34 -16.12
C GLY A 142 -2.49 2.45 -15.17
N MET A 143 -2.67 2.17 -13.88
CA MET A 143 -1.57 2.10 -12.93
C MET A 143 -0.81 0.77 -13.03
N ASP A 144 0.48 0.82 -12.76
CA ASP A 144 1.34 -0.36 -12.65
C ASP A 144 1.19 -1.01 -11.27
N TYR A 145 0.43 -2.12 -11.19
CA TYR A 145 0.23 -2.85 -9.94
C TYR A 145 1.47 -3.66 -9.55
N LEU A 146 1.99 -3.41 -8.35
CA LEU A 146 3.12 -4.16 -7.76
C LEU A 146 2.60 -5.16 -6.71
N ALA A 147 3.44 -6.13 -6.37
CA ALA A 147 3.13 -7.07 -5.30
C ALA A 147 2.86 -6.35 -3.96
N PRO A 148 2.02 -6.90 -3.08
CA PRO A 148 1.74 -6.29 -1.79
C PRO A 148 2.95 -6.34 -0.85
N PHE A 149 3.05 -5.37 0.05
CA PHE A 149 3.92 -5.41 1.23
C PHE A 149 3.06 -5.82 2.44
N ALA A 150 3.24 -7.02 2.99
CA ALA A 150 2.29 -7.61 3.92
C ALA A 150 2.94 -8.17 5.18
N LEU A 151 2.30 -7.97 6.36
CA LEU A 151 2.61 -8.66 7.60
C LEU A 151 1.43 -9.54 8.04
N PHE A 152 1.69 -10.83 8.16
CA PHE A 152 0.73 -11.82 8.66
C PHE A 152 0.92 -12.09 10.15
N GLY A 153 -0.14 -12.59 10.82
CA GLY A 153 -0.10 -12.87 12.25
C GLY A 153 0.08 -11.60 13.08
N ALA A 154 -0.57 -10.50 12.69
CA ALA A 154 -0.37 -9.18 13.28
C ALA A 154 -0.54 -9.15 14.80
N ARG A 155 -1.42 -10.00 15.37
CA ARG A 155 -1.72 -10.05 16.80
C ARG A 155 -0.54 -10.47 17.67
N THR A 156 0.41 -11.23 17.14
CA THR A 156 1.61 -11.72 17.87
C THR A 156 2.90 -11.10 17.35
N ALA A 157 2.84 -10.35 16.28
CA ALA A 157 4.02 -9.83 15.59
C ALA A 157 4.85 -8.84 16.43
N GLN A 158 4.23 -8.17 17.40
CA GLN A 158 4.92 -7.29 18.33
C GLN A 158 5.73 -8.10 19.34
N GLU A 159 5.14 -9.18 19.87
CA GLU A 159 5.76 -10.03 20.90
C GLU A 159 6.96 -10.82 20.35
N ASP A 160 6.88 -11.26 19.10
CA ASP A 160 7.93 -12.06 18.45
C ASP A 160 8.95 -11.22 17.65
N GLY A 161 8.87 -9.89 17.74
CA GLY A 161 9.83 -8.95 17.15
C GLY A 161 9.68 -8.72 15.64
N ARG A 162 8.73 -9.36 14.94
CA ARG A 162 8.53 -9.22 13.49
C ARG A 162 8.12 -7.81 13.07
N VAL A 163 7.45 -7.05 13.94
CA VAL A 163 7.08 -5.65 13.66
C VAL A 163 8.33 -4.81 13.44
N THR A 164 9.37 -4.97 14.26
CA THR A 164 10.63 -4.21 14.12
C THR A 164 11.26 -4.43 12.75
N THR A 165 11.48 -5.67 12.35
CA THR A 165 12.04 -6.02 11.05
C THR A 165 11.16 -5.51 9.90
N HIS A 166 9.83 -5.62 10.05
CA HIS A 166 8.88 -5.15 9.03
C HIS A 166 8.94 -3.62 8.85
N VAL A 167 9.08 -2.86 9.94
CA VAL A 167 9.25 -1.39 9.93
C VAL A 167 10.60 -0.99 9.28
N GLU A 168 11.67 -1.71 9.56
CA GLU A 168 12.97 -1.50 8.92
C GLU A 168 12.88 -1.72 7.41
N ASN A 169 12.27 -2.82 6.99
CA ASN A 169 12.06 -3.14 5.58
C ASN A 169 11.13 -2.14 4.89
N TRP A 170 10.09 -1.67 5.58
CA TRP A 170 9.24 -0.59 5.11
C TRP A 170 10.04 0.69 4.83
N THR A 171 10.92 1.06 5.74
CA THR A 171 11.79 2.23 5.58
C THR A 171 12.72 2.09 4.37
N LYS A 172 13.32 0.91 4.17
CA LYS A 172 14.18 0.63 3.02
C LYS A 172 13.38 0.72 1.70
N LEU A 173 12.19 0.11 1.67
CA LEU A 173 11.31 0.13 0.50
C LEU A 173 10.91 1.56 0.12
N LEU A 174 10.45 2.37 1.08
CA LEU A 174 10.07 3.76 0.83
C LEU A 174 11.25 4.59 0.29
N LYS A 175 12.43 4.45 0.88
CA LYS A 175 13.64 5.14 0.40
C LYS A 175 14.04 4.72 -1.01
N ALA A 176 13.92 3.43 -1.34
CA ALA A 176 14.22 2.92 -2.67
C ALA A 176 13.19 3.40 -3.71
N LEU A 177 11.90 3.47 -3.34
CA LEU A 177 10.84 4.03 -4.19
C LEU A 177 11.09 5.51 -4.50
N VAL A 178 11.40 6.33 -3.47
CA VAL A 178 11.72 7.75 -3.64
C VAL A 178 12.91 7.94 -4.59
N LYS A 179 13.95 7.12 -4.46
CA LYS A 179 15.16 7.18 -5.30
C LYS A 179 15.01 6.54 -6.67
N ASP A 180 13.84 5.99 -7.00
CA ASP A 180 13.58 5.20 -8.21
C ASP A 180 14.58 4.04 -8.41
N GLN A 181 14.89 3.36 -7.32
CA GLN A 181 15.84 2.24 -7.26
C GLN A 181 15.16 0.87 -7.20
N ILE A 182 13.93 0.76 -7.70
CA ILE A 182 13.15 -0.47 -7.73
C ILE A 182 13.16 -1.05 -9.15
N ASP A 183 13.48 -2.33 -9.27
CA ASP A 183 13.16 -3.10 -10.46
C ASP A 183 11.66 -3.42 -10.44
N TYR A 184 10.89 -2.60 -11.14
CA TYR A 184 9.42 -2.73 -11.17
C TYR A 184 8.95 -4.01 -11.85
N GLU A 185 9.72 -4.56 -12.79
CA GLU A 185 9.37 -5.83 -13.43
C GLU A 185 9.48 -6.99 -12.45
N GLN A 186 10.51 -7.00 -11.62
CA GLN A 186 10.66 -7.98 -10.56
C GLN A 186 9.63 -7.74 -9.44
N ALA A 187 9.41 -6.49 -9.05
CA ALA A 187 8.46 -6.11 -8.01
C ALA A 187 7.00 -6.50 -8.32
N ARG A 188 6.63 -6.63 -9.60
CA ARG A 188 5.31 -7.16 -10.01
C ARG A 188 5.21 -8.67 -9.85
N LYS A 189 6.30 -9.42 -10.08
CA LYS A 189 6.31 -10.89 -10.19
C LYS A 189 6.47 -11.60 -8.86
N VAL A 190 7.08 -10.97 -7.85
CA VAL A 190 7.23 -11.57 -6.53
C VAL A 190 5.87 -11.76 -5.85
N GLU A 191 5.79 -12.70 -4.93
CA GLU A 191 4.57 -12.91 -4.14
C GLU A 191 4.28 -11.69 -3.24
N LYS A 192 5.33 -11.16 -2.61
CA LYS A 192 5.29 -10.00 -1.69
C LYS A 192 6.55 -9.17 -1.84
N LEU A 193 6.44 -7.85 -1.75
CA LEU A 193 7.58 -6.92 -1.76
C LEU A 193 8.52 -7.11 -0.58
N ASN A 194 8.07 -7.73 0.51
CA ASN A 194 8.94 -8.10 1.63
C ASN A 194 10.17 -8.89 1.18
N HIS A 195 9.98 -9.89 0.33
CA HIS A 195 11.07 -10.73 -0.21
C HIS A 195 12.00 -9.93 -1.13
N TYR A 196 11.46 -8.97 -1.87
CA TYR A 196 12.23 -8.09 -2.74
C TYR A 196 13.16 -7.17 -1.94
N VAL A 197 12.66 -6.59 -0.84
CA VAL A 197 13.46 -5.73 0.05
C VAL A 197 14.63 -6.48 0.67
N ASP A 198 14.46 -7.75 0.95
CA ASP A 198 15.55 -8.61 1.46
C ASP A 198 16.68 -8.80 0.42
N THR A 199 16.35 -8.78 -0.88
CA THR A 199 17.37 -8.83 -1.97
C THR A 199 18.07 -7.50 -2.15
N LEU A 200 17.37 -6.36 -2.09
CA LEU A 200 17.97 -5.03 -2.12
C LEU A 200 19.04 -4.85 -1.03
N ALA A 201 18.82 -5.42 0.16
CA ALA A 201 19.75 -5.33 1.27
C ALA A 201 21.06 -6.12 1.04
N LYS A 202 21.04 -7.13 0.17
CA LYS A 202 22.23 -7.94 -0.17
C LYS A 202 23.10 -7.29 -1.25
N GLU A 203 22.50 -6.57 -2.18
CA GLU A 203 23.20 -5.88 -3.26
C GLU A 203 23.97 -4.63 -2.79
N VAL A 204 23.54 -4.00 -1.70
CA VAL A 204 24.22 -2.83 -1.10
C VAL A 204 25.44 -3.21 -0.25
N GLN A 205 25.66 -4.49 0.02
CA GLN A 205 26.81 -5.00 0.82
C GLN A 205 27.96 -5.56 -0.03
N LEU A 206 27.87 -5.51 -1.35
CA LEU A 206 28.91 -5.87 -2.32
C LEU A 206 29.50 -4.62 -2.98
#